data_4b54f95663388ba3194b756005694783
#
_entry.id   4b54f95663388ba3194b756005694783
#
_cell.length_a   1.000
_cell.length_b   1.000
_cell.length_c   1.000
_cell.angle_alpha   90.00
_cell.angle_beta   90.00
_cell.angle_gamma   90.00
#
_symmetry.space_group_name_H-M   'P 1'
#
loop_
_entity.id
_entity.type
_entity.pdbx_description
1 polymer ?
#
loop_
_entity_poly.entity_id
_entity_poly.type
_entity_poly.pdbx_seq_one_letter_code
_entity_poly.pdbx_strand_id
1 'polypeptide(L)'
;MSPRDVVITGIGLVSSLGEGNEVHWQRMTTASPSPVIDSERFAPFTVHPLPAIDWNLQIAKRGDQRQMETWQRLGTYVAGLALDDAGIKTDESLCATMDMIVAAGGGERDQEVDEAILAASLETNDRRLLLNQKLMTDLRPTLFLAQLSNLLAGNISIVHKVTGSSRTFMGEEGAGVAAVETAAARIRSGQSTHALVGAAFQTEHPDMLLAHVLGRHLQRGPWQPVWDRDPAQGGGLVTGSGGAFLVLESREHAEKRGARIYAWIEDILSDRVRRADGGLETRLREMAAKLSGKNGKRLAVSAASGAHEATAAEKKALEDRFALRGLTSLTGHLKEAQFPFAVAMAALAVKHRKAYPPFDGSEAAFPDEPRSVLATAVGSEHFEGMALVSAA
;
A
#
# COMPACT_ATOMS: atom_id res chain seq x y z
N MET A 1 -22.91 16.84 -7.23
CA MET A 1 -21.56 16.82 -6.70
C MET A 1 -21.30 18.06 -5.88
N SER A 2 -20.62 17.96 -4.76
CA SER A 2 -20.30 19.06 -3.83
C SER A 2 -18.94 19.67 -4.14
N PRO A 3 -18.71 20.96 -3.88
CA PRO A 3 -17.38 21.57 -3.96
C PRO A 3 -16.32 20.89 -3.14
N ARG A 4 -16.73 20.19 -2.06
CA ARG A 4 -15.85 19.44 -1.14
C ARG A 4 -15.77 17.94 -1.43
N ASP A 5 -16.31 17.47 -2.55
CA ASP A 5 -16.09 16.09 -2.98
C ASP A 5 -14.60 15.84 -3.16
N VAL A 6 -14.16 14.66 -2.72
CA VAL A 6 -12.74 14.30 -2.73
C VAL A 6 -12.38 13.69 -4.06
N VAL A 7 -11.53 14.37 -4.81
CA VAL A 7 -11.05 13.90 -6.12
C VAL A 7 -9.58 13.47 -6.06
N ILE A 8 -9.23 12.50 -6.88
CA ILE A 8 -7.85 12.01 -7.04
C ILE A 8 -7.26 12.73 -8.26
N THR A 9 -6.21 13.51 -8.04
CA THR A 9 -5.57 14.32 -9.08
C THR A 9 -4.15 13.87 -9.41
N GLY A 10 -3.52 13.11 -8.51
CA GLY A 10 -2.19 12.53 -8.74
C GLY A 10 -2.09 11.13 -8.14
N ILE A 11 -1.37 10.28 -8.83
CA ILE A 11 -1.11 8.89 -8.45
C ILE A 11 0.37 8.59 -8.65
N GLY A 12 1.05 8.09 -7.63
CA GLY A 12 2.39 7.53 -7.70
C GLY A 12 2.34 6.06 -7.32
N LEU A 13 2.93 5.20 -8.16
CA LEU A 13 2.94 3.75 -7.96
C LEU A 13 4.32 3.17 -8.25
N VAL A 14 4.75 2.25 -7.38
CA VAL A 14 5.85 1.33 -7.61
C VAL A 14 5.45 -0.03 -7.05
N SER A 15 5.69 -1.09 -7.81
CA SER A 15 5.56 -2.48 -7.34
C SER A 15 6.51 -3.36 -8.15
N SER A 16 6.52 -4.66 -7.92
CA SER A 16 7.28 -5.62 -8.75
C SER A 16 6.95 -5.52 -10.25
N LEU A 17 5.80 -4.97 -10.60
CA LEU A 17 5.41 -4.74 -12.00
C LEU A 17 6.16 -3.57 -12.65
N GLY A 18 6.79 -2.70 -11.87
CA GLY A 18 7.54 -1.54 -12.35
C GLY A 18 7.15 -0.23 -11.69
N GLU A 19 7.39 0.89 -12.38
CA GLU A 19 7.20 2.25 -11.89
C GLU A 19 6.17 3.00 -12.73
N GLY A 20 5.30 3.75 -12.03
CA GLY A 20 4.36 4.70 -12.63
C GLY A 20 3.03 4.08 -13.07
N ASN A 21 2.06 4.96 -13.29
CA ASN A 21 0.66 4.61 -13.56
C ASN A 21 0.48 3.85 -14.86
N GLU A 22 1.17 4.30 -15.90
CA GLU A 22 1.05 3.73 -17.25
C GLU A 22 1.59 2.30 -17.31
N VAL A 23 2.73 2.04 -16.64
CA VAL A 23 3.33 0.69 -16.59
C VAL A 23 2.40 -0.28 -15.87
N HIS A 24 1.83 0.13 -14.73
CA HIS A 24 0.88 -0.71 -13.99
C HIS A 24 -0.38 -0.95 -14.82
N TRP A 25 -0.93 0.10 -15.45
CA TRP A 25 -2.09 -0.03 -16.31
C TRP A 25 -1.86 -1.00 -17.46
N GLN A 26 -0.76 -0.84 -18.20
CA GLN A 26 -0.42 -1.70 -19.33
C GLN A 26 -0.22 -3.14 -18.91
N ARG A 27 0.55 -3.40 -17.84
CA ARG A 27 0.83 -4.76 -17.38
C ARG A 27 -0.40 -5.47 -16.85
N MET A 28 -1.27 -4.76 -16.13
CA MET A 28 -2.49 -5.35 -15.56
C MET A 28 -3.65 -5.46 -16.56
N THR A 29 -3.58 -4.80 -17.71
CA THR A 29 -4.60 -4.89 -18.78
C THR A 29 -4.20 -5.75 -19.97
N THR A 30 -3.07 -6.47 -19.90
CA THR A 30 -2.71 -7.51 -20.86
C THR A 30 -3.74 -8.63 -20.84
N ALA A 31 -3.84 -9.41 -21.91
CA ALA A 31 -4.79 -10.54 -21.98
C ALA A 31 -4.56 -11.59 -20.87
N SER A 32 -3.32 -11.73 -20.42
CA SER A 32 -2.92 -12.63 -19.32
C SER A 32 -1.90 -11.91 -18.43
N PRO A 33 -2.36 -11.13 -17.44
CA PRO A 33 -1.46 -10.49 -16.51
C PRO A 33 -0.65 -11.52 -15.73
N SER A 34 0.64 -11.28 -15.55
CA SER A 34 1.54 -12.19 -14.85
C SER A 34 2.35 -11.46 -13.78
N PRO A 35 2.59 -12.11 -12.63
CA PRO A 35 3.42 -11.53 -11.57
C PRO A 35 4.90 -11.53 -11.95
N VAL A 36 5.65 -10.62 -11.31
CA VAL A 36 7.11 -10.70 -11.22
C VAL A 36 7.44 -11.20 -9.81
N ILE A 37 8.12 -12.32 -9.71
CA ILE A 37 8.40 -13.00 -8.45
C ILE A 37 9.87 -13.40 -8.33
N ASP A 38 10.34 -13.51 -7.09
CA ASP A 38 11.60 -14.13 -6.71
C ASP A 38 11.30 -15.27 -5.73
N SER A 39 11.58 -16.51 -6.16
CA SER A 39 11.40 -17.73 -5.37
C SER A 39 12.72 -18.34 -4.89
N GLU A 40 13.85 -17.70 -5.19
CA GLU A 40 15.19 -18.24 -4.91
C GLU A 40 15.85 -17.57 -3.71
N ARG A 41 15.89 -16.22 -3.69
CA ARG A 41 16.62 -15.43 -2.69
C ARG A 41 16.16 -15.66 -1.26
N PHE A 42 14.86 -15.85 -1.06
CA PHE A 42 14.25 -16.06 0.25
C PHE A 42 13.61 -17.43 0.40
N ALA A 43 14.06 -18.42 -0.36
CA ALA A 43 13.52 -19.78 -0.27
C ALA A 43 13.43 -20.28 1.19
N PRO A 44 12.34 -20.96 1.59
CA PRO A 44 11.26 -21.51 0.76
C PRO A 44 10.09 -20.54 0.50
N PHE A 45 10.27 -19.24 0.74
CA PHE A 45 9.25 -18.22 0.56
C PHE A 45 9.45 -17.49 -0.77
N THR A 46 8.35 -17.27 -1.49
CA THR A 46 8.33 -16.42 -2.68
C THR A 46 8.00 -14.98 -2.26
N VAL A 47 8.65 -14.01 -2.90
CA VAL A 47 8.36 -12.59 -2.74
C VAL A 47 8.15 -11.91 -4.09
N HIS A 48 7.46 -10.78 -4.10
CA HIS A 48 7.40 -9.88 -5.26
C HIS A 48 8.46 -8.79 -5.06
N PRO A 49 9.57 -8.83 -5.83
CA PRO A 49 10.72 -7.98 -5.57
C PRO A 49 10.49 -6.53 -5.97
N LEU A 50 11.28 -5.63 -5.40
CA LEU A 50 11.35 -4.24 -5.83
C LEU A 50 12.02 -4.16 -7.22
N PRO A 51 11.46 -3.41 -8.19
CA PRO A 51 12.14 -3.19 -9.46
C PRO A 51 13.40 -2.31 -9.27
N ALA A 52 14.29 -2.34 -10.24
CA ALA A 52 15.41 -1.39 -10.26
C ALA A 52 14.89 0.05 -10.37
N ILE A 53 15.27 0.92 -9.44
CA ILE A 53 14.84 2.31 -9.37
C ILE A 53 16.06 3.24 -9.46
N ASP A 54 16.00 4.24 -10.32
CA ASP A 54 16.92 5.37 -10.26
C ASP A 54 16.41 6.41 -9.24
N TRP A 55 16.89 6.29 -8.02
CA TRP A 55 16.50 7.17 -6.92
C TRP A 55 16.72 8.67 -7.22
N ASN A 56 17.68 9.00 -8.11
CA ASN A 56 18.01 10.39 -8.42
C ASN A 56 16.87 11.13 -9.12
N LEU A 57 15.95 10.41 -9.79
CA LEU A 57 14.80 11.00 -10.46
C LEU A 57 13.87 11.74 -9.50
N GLN A 58 13.76 11.25 -8.26
CA GLN A 58 12.88 11.85 -7.25
C GLN A 58 13.64 12.38 -6.02
N ILE A 59 14.83 11.88 -5.72
CA ILE A 59 15.64 12.23 -4.55
C ILE A 59 17.02 12.65 -5.03
N ALA A 60 17.15 13.89 -5.54
CA ALA A 60 18.34 14.35 -6.23
C ALA A 60 19.61 14.39 -5.36
N LYS A 61 19.47 14.60 -4.05
CA LYS A 61 20.64 14.71 -3.15
C LYS A 61 21.04 13.35 -2.60
N ARG A 62 22.24 12.88 -2.97
CA ARG A 62 22.79 11.61 -2.44
C ARG A 62 22.93 11.59 -0.92
N GLY A 63 23.07 12.76 -0.27
CA GLY A 63 23.10 12.89 1.18
C GLY A 63 21.78 12.46 1.80
N ASP A 64 20.67 12.90 1.24
CA ASP A 64 19.32 12.54 1.69
C ASP A 64 19.08 11.04 1.48
N GLN A 65 19.45 10.49 0.31
CA GLN A 65 19.31 9.06 0.02
C GLN A 65 20.05 8.17 1.03
N ARG A 66 21.23 8.57 1.50
CA ARG A 66 22.04 7.79 2.45
C ARG A 66 21.50 7.77 3.86
N GLN A 67 20.66 8.72 4.22
CA GLN A 67 20.05 8.78 5.55
C GLN A 67 18.77 7.93 5.64
N MET A 68 18.22 7.52 4.50
CA MET A 68 16.96 6.76 4.41
C MET A 68 17.26 5.26 4.30
N GLU A 69 16.51 4.44 5.01
CA GLU A 69 16.37 3.04 4.68
C GLU A 69 15.60 2.85 3.36
N THR A 70 15.66 1.65 2.78
CA THR A 70 15.08 1.43 1.45
C THR A 70 13.58 1.70 1.41
N TRP A 71 12.83 1.30 2.44
CA TRP A 71 11.40 1.59 2.53
C TRP A 71 11.09 3.09 2.61
N GLN A 72 11.93 3.88 3.30
CA GLN A 72 11.79 5.34 3.37
C GLN A 72 12.13 6.01 2.03
N ARG A 73 13.20 5.55 1.36
CA ARG A 73 13.53 5.99 -0.01
C ARG A 73 12.41 5.70 -0.97
N LEU A 74 11.86 4.48 -0.91
CA LEU A 74 10.74 4.06 -1.73
C LEU A 74 9.52 4.97 -1.51
N GLY A 75 9.12 5.19 -0.26
CA GLY A 75 7.98 6.04 0.04
C GLY A 75 8.21 7.50 -0.39
N THR A 76 9.40 8.05 -0.16
CA THR A 76 9.76 9.40 -0.63
C THR A 76 9.75 9.48 -2.15
N TYR A 77 10.26 8.46 -2.83
CA TYR A 77 10.26 8.36 -4.27
C TYR A 77 8.84 8.34 -4.86
N VAL A 78 8.00 7.46 -4.36
CA VAL A 78 6.61 7.28 -4.83
C VAL A 78 5.76 8.52 -4.54
N ALA A 79 6.02 9.21 -3.41
CA ALA A 79 5.41 10.50 -3.11
C ALA A 79 5.77 11.55 -4.18
N GLY A 80 7.02 11.59 -4.61
CA GLY A 80 7.47 12.45 -5.71
C GLY A 80 6.77 12.15 -7.03
N LEU A 81 6.57 10.87 -7.37
CA LEU A 81 5.80 10.47 -8.56
C LEU A 81 4.35 10.99 -8.51
N ALA A 82 3.70 10.89 -7.34
CA ALA A 82 2.33 11.39 -7.18
C ALA A 82 2.23 12.92 -7.35
N LEU A 83 3.21 13.65 -6.83
CA LEU A 83 3.29 15.11 -6.97
C LEU A 83 3.57 15.54 -8.41
N ASP A 84 4.46 14.82 -9.12
CA ASP A 84 4.73 15.04 -10.56
C ASP A 84 3.46 14.80 -11.38
N ASP A 85 2.79 13.68 -11.13
CA ASP A 85 1.56 13.30 -11.82
C ASP A 85 0.40 14.28 -11.58
N ALA A 86 0.33 14.88 -10.38
CA ALA A 86 -0.63 15.94 -10.04
C ALA A 86 -0.26 17.30 -10.64
N GLY A 87 0.97 17.47 -11.15
CA GLY A 87 1.49 18.75 -11.61
C GLY A 87 1.70 19.78 -10.50
N ILE A 88 1.98 19.30 -9.27
CA ILE A 88 2.14 20.16 -8.07
C ILE A 88 3.61 20.29 -7.65
N LYS A 89 4.46 19.32 -7.95
CA LYS A 89 5.80 19.19 -7.39
C LYS A 89 6.68 20.44 -7.50
N THR A 90 6.51 21.22 -8.55
CA THR A 90 7.27 22.47 -8.78
C THR A 90 6.59 23.71 -8.21
N ASP A 91 5.39 23.59 -7.66
CA ASP A 91 4.67 24.69 -7.01
C ASP A 91 4.91 24.64 -5.50
N GLU A 92 5.91 25.44 -5.05
CA GLU A 92 6.28 25.48 -3.63
C GLU A 92 5.13 25.94 -2.74
N SER A 93 4.23 26.80 -3.23
CA SER A 93 3.12 27.32 -2.45
C SER A 93 2.05 26.24 -2.20
N LEU A 94 1.77 25.43 -3.20
CA LEU A 94 0.89 24.27 -3.07
C LEU A 94 1.52 23.20 -2.18
N CYS A 95 2.80 22.87 -2.37
CA CYS A 95 3.50 21.92 -1.50
C CYS A 95 3.53 22.37 -0.04
N ALA A 96 3.80 23.67 0.22
CA ALA A 96 3.89 24.21 1.58
C ALA A 96 2.57 24.14 2.37
N THR A 97 1.44 24.17 1.69
CA THR A 97 0.10 24.14 2.30
C THR A 97 -0.59 22.77 2.22
N MET A 98 0.03 21.82 1.51
CA MET A 98 -0.50 20.46 1.36
C MET A 98 -0.39 19.67 2.65
N ASP A 99 -1.50 19.14 3.14
CA ASP A 99 -1.47 18.15 4.23
C ASP A 99 -0.76 16.87 3.77
N MET A 100 -0.02 16.25 4.69
CA MET A 100 0.68 14.99 4.44
C MET A 100 0.23 13.93 5.43
N ILE A 101 -0.35 12.86 4.92
CA ILE A 101 -0.88 11.77 5.75
C ILE A 101 -0.28 10.46 5.27
N VAL A 102 0.63 9.89 6.03
CA VAL A 102 1.33 8.67 5.66
C VAL A 102 0.95 7.50 6.54
N ALA A 103 0.94 6.31 5.97
CA ALA A 103 0.96 5.08 6.73
C ALA A 103 2.36 4.46 6.62
N ALA A 104 2.94 4.08 7.76
CA ALA A 104 4.29 3.56 7.81
C ALA A 104 4.45 2.59 8.98
N GLY A 105 5.11 1.47 8.73
CA GLY A 105 5.50 0.50 9.75
C GLY A 105 6.79 0.86 10.48
N GLY A 106 7.42 -0.15 11.04
CA GLY A 106 8.76 -0.05 11.63
C GLY A 106 9.86 -0.09 10.57
N GLY A 107 11.04 0.32 10.96
CA GLY A 107 12.23 0.27 10.12
C GLY A 107 12.93 -1.09 10.13
N GLU A 108 13.94 -1.18 9.30
CA GLU A 108 14.80 -2.35 9.14
C GLU A 108 15.86 -2.39 10.24
N ARG A 109 16.29 -3.60 10.63
CA ARG A 109 17.41 -3.81 11.55
C ARG A 109 18.73 -3.76 10.78
N ASP A 110 19.83 -3.58 11.52
CA ASP A 110 21.18 -3.76 10.95
C ASP A 110 21.56 -5.24 11.08
N GLN A 111 21.42 -5.98 10.00
CA GLN A 111 21.64 -7.42 9.96
C GLN A 111 23.10 -7.78 10.29
N GLU A 112 24.07 -7.00 9.79
CA GLU A 112 25.49 -7.29 10.00
C GLU A 112 25.85 -7.16 11.49
N VAL A 113 25.31 -6.13 12.15
CA VAL A 113 25.50 -5.94 13.59
C VAL A 113 24.80 -7.04 14.39
N ASP A 114 23.58 -7.41 14.05
CA ASP A 114 22.85 -8.49 14.71
C ASP A 114 23.59 -9.83 14.59
N GLU A 115 24.09 -10.18 13.41
CA GLU A 115 24.88 -11.40 13.18
C GLU A 115 26.19 -11.40 13.95
N ALA A 116 26.91 -10.25 13.98
CA ALA A 116 28.13 -10.10 14.75
C ALA A 116 27.90 -10.25 16.26
N ILE A 117 26.79 -9.73 16.78
CA ILE A 117 26.40 -9.89 18.20
C ILE A 117 26.07 -11.37 18.49
N LEU A 118 25.31 -12.02 17.64
CA LEU A 118 24.95 -13.44 17.81
C LEU A 118 26.20 -14.31 17.81
N ALA A 119 27.10 -14.15 16.85
CA ALA A 119 28.34 -14.90 16.78
C ALA A 119 29.22 -14.71 18.04
N ALA A 120 29.45 -13.46 18.42
CA ALA A 120 30.25 -13.15 19.61
C ALA A 120 29.59 -13.63 20.93
N SER A 121 28.25 -13.73 20.96
CA SER A 121 27.53 -14.20 22.14
C SER A 121 27.74 -15.68 22.46
N LEU A 122 28.21 -16.46 21.49
CA LEU A 122 28.56 -17.88 21.68
C LEU A 122 29.90 -18.06 22.41
N GLU A 123 30.78 -17.03 22.39
CA GLU A 123 32.11 -17.08 22.91
C GLU A 123 32.24 -16.43 24.30
N THR A 124 31.18 -15.80 24.80
CA THR A 124 31.20 -15.10 26.11
C THR A 124 30.10 -15.56 27.05
N ASN A 125 30.41 -15.54 28.35
CA ASN A 125 29.43 -15.78 29.42
C ASN A 125 28.70 -14.49 29.83
N ASP A 126 29.25 -13.31 29.53
CA ASP A 126 28.63 -12.01 29.84
C ASP A 126 27.98 -11.39 28.57
N ARG A 127 26.88 -11.98 28.16
CA ARG A 127 26.13 -11.54 26.96
C ARG A 127 25.56 -10.13 27.10
N ARG A 128 25.27 -9.68 28.34
CA ARG A 128 24.70 -8.34 28.54
C ARG A 128 25.75 -7.25 28.33
N LEU A 129 26.96 -7.46 28.84
CA LEU A 129 28.07 -6.53 28.62
C LEU A 129 28.44 -6.48 27.12
N LEU A 130 28.55 -7.65 26.47
CA LEU A 130 28.80 -7.75 25.03
C LEU A 130 27.76 -6.96 24.22
N LEU A 131 26.48 -7.19 24.49
CA LEU A 131 25.39 -6.51 23.78
C LEU A 131 25.50 -4.99 23.94
N ASN A 132 25.72 -4.50 25.14
CA ASN A 132 25.86 -3.08 25.41
C ASN A 132 27.07 -2.48 24.66
N GLN A 133 28.22 -3.12 24.71
CA GLN A 133 29.43 -2.68 24.00
C GLN A 133 29.19 -2.63 22.51
N LYS A 134 28.69 -3.71 21.92
CA LYS A 134 28.44 -3.81 20.48
C LYS A 134 27.42 -2.78 19.97
N LEU A 135 26.30 -2.59 20.66
CA LEU A 135 25.32 -1.58 20.29
C LEU A 135 25.87 -0.15 20.37
N MET A 136 26.80 0.12 21.29
CA MET A 136 27.41 1.45 21.40
C MET A 136 28.49 1.72 20.34
N THR A 137 29.17 0.70 19.84
CA THR A 137 30.30 0.86 18.92
C THR A 137 29.99 0.53 17.47
N ASP A 138 29.18 -0.50 17.22
CA ASP A 138 28.99 -1.07 15.90
C ASP A 138 27.70 -0.54 15.23
N LEU A 139 26.67 -0.21 16.02
CA LEU A 139 25.42 0.30 15.50
C LEU A 139 25.56 1.77 15.06
N ARG A 140 25.28 2.07 13.81
CA ARG A 140 25.32 3.46 13.33
C ARG A 140 24.26 4.32 14.04
N PRO A 141 24.63 5.51 14.57
CA PRO A 141 23.67 6.35 15.30
C PRO A 141 22.44 6.75 14.50
N THR A 142 22.57 6.85 13.18
CA THR A 142 21.46 7.23 12.29
C THR A 142 20.42 6.14 12.08
N LEU A 143 20.72 4.87 12.44
CA LEU A 143 19.75 3.78 12.31
C LEU A 143 18.51 4.00 13.18
N PHE A 144 18.70 4.59 14.38
CA PHE A 144 17.57 4.96 15.23
C PHE A 144 16.56 5.86 14.52
N LEU A 145 17.04 6.85 13.76
CA LEU A 145 16.17 7.72 12.97
C LEU A 145 15.51 6.95 11.84
N ALA A 146 16.25 6.06 11.17
CA ALA A 146 15.74 5.26 10.07
C ALA A 146 14.62 4.29 10.47
N GLN A 147 14.52 3.93 11.75
CA GLN A 147 13.47 3.06 12.27
C GLN A 147 12.17 3.77 12.67
N LEU A 148 12.16 5.10 12.70
CA LEU A 148 10.97 5.85 13.11
C LEU A 148 9.99 6.02 11.95
N SER A 149 8.77 5.54 12.12
CA SER A 149 7.71 5.58 11.11
C SER A 149 7.40 7.01 10.63
N ASN A 150 7.40 7.99 11.53
CA ASN A 150 7.13 9.39 11.20
C ASN A 150 8.24 10.05 10.35
N LEU A 151 9.42 9.44 10.25
CA LEU A 151 10.46 9.98 9.39
C LEU A 151 10.21 9.75 7.90
N LEU A 152 9.30 8.86 7.51
CA LEU A 152 8.84 8.87 6.12
C LEU A 152 8.24 10.24 5.75
N ALA A 153 7.35 10.77 6.59
CA ALA A 153 6.79 12.10 6.40
C ALA A 153 7.89 13.19 6.47
N GLY A 154 8.84 13.07 7.40
CA GLY A 154 9.98 13.98 7.49
C GLY A 154 10.84 14.00 6.22
N ASN A 155 11.14 12.85 5.65
CA ASN A 155 11.91 12.74 4.41
C ASN A 155 11.15 13.32 3.21
N ILE A 156 9.87 13.05 3.07
CA ILE A 156 9.01 13.65 2.05
C ILE A 156 9.02 15.18 2.18
N SER A 157 8.88 15.70 3.41
CA SER A 157 8.93 17.14 3.68
C SER A 157 10.27 17.77 3.28
N ILE A 158 11.39 17.12 3.60
CA ILE A 158 12.73 17.60 3.25
C ILE A 158 12.93 17.62 1.73
N VAL A 159 12.57 16.53 1.05
CA VAL A 159 12.85 16.35 -0.38
C VAL A 159 11.86 17.12 -1.25
N HIS A 160 10.57 17.00 -0.98
CA HIS A 160 9.50 17.52 -1.83
C HIS A 160 8.80 18.79 -1.30
N LYS A 161 9.24 19.30 -0.14
CA LYS A 161 8.72 20.55 0.45
C LYS A 161 7.23 20.51 0.82
N VAL A 162 6.68 19.32 1.01
CA VAL A 162 5.33 19.16 1.54
C VAL A 162 5.38 19.42 3.05
N THR A 163 4.90 20.59 3.47
CA THR A 163 5.11 21.08 4.85
C THR A 163 3.82 21.52 5.56
N GLY A 164 2.67 21.19 5.02
CA GLY A 164 1.39 21.37 5.71
C GLY A 164 1.25 20.46 6.96
N SER A 165 0.04 20.28 7.44
CA SER A 165 -0.20 19.42 8.61
C SER A 165 0.20 17.97 8.30
N SER A 166 0.99 17.35 9.18
CA SER A 166 1.50 15.99 8.99
C SER A 166 0.92 15.02 10.02
N ARG A 167 0.57 13.80 9.55
CA ARG A 167 0.13 12.67 10.39
C ARG A 167 0.74 11.37 9.89
N THR A 168 1.13 10.53 10.82
CA THR A 168 1.61 9.16 10.53
C THR A 168 0.74 8.15 11.26
N PHE A 169 0.23 7.18 10.51
CA PHE A 169 -0.50 6.04 11.03
C PHE A 169 0.38 4.80 11.03
N MET A 170 0.24 3.98 12.07
CA MET A 170 0.90 2.68 12.21
C MET A 170 -0.15 1.61 12.41
N GLY A 171 0.08 0.40 11.93
CA GLY A 171 -0.85 -0.72 12.13
C GLY A 171 -1.20 -1.45 10.85
N GLU A 172 -0.20 -1.80 10.05
CA GLU A 172 -0.32 -2.66 8.87
C GLU A 172 -1.36 -2.15 7.85
N GLU A 173 -2.20 -3.03 7.30
CA GLU A 173 -3.21 -2.67 6.29
C GLU A 173 -4.19 -1.60 6.80
N GLY A 174 -4.55 -1.67 8.10
CA GLY A 174 -5.44 -0.70 8.73
C GLY A 174 -4.87 0.72 8.77
N ALA A 175 -3.54 0.88 8.84
CA ALA A 175 -2.90 2.19 8.79
C ALA A 175 -3.11 2.87 7.43
N GLY A 176 -3.00 2.10 6.33
CA GLY A 176 -3.27 2.59 4.98
C GLY A 176 -4.72 3.04 4.79
N VAL A 177 -5.67 2.28 5.35
CA VAL A 177 -7.09 2.63 5.35
C VAL A 177 -7.32 3.92 6.13
N ALA A 178 -6.82 4.00 7.37
CA ALA A 178 -6.97 5.16 8.24
C ALA A 178 -6.34 6.44 7.64
N ALA A 179 -5.21 6.31 6.93
CA ALA A 179 -4.57 7.43 6.26
C ALA A 179 -5.47 8.02 5.16
N VAL A 180 -5.97 7.18 4.24
CA VAL A 180 -6.84 7.64 3.14
C VAL A 180 -8.16 8.18 3.66
N GLU A 181 -8.79 7.50 4.63
CA GLU A 181 -10.03 7.94 5.27
C GLU A 181 -9.86 9.31 5.95
N THR A 182 -8.76 9.49 6.70
CA THR A 182 -8.46 10.76 7.38
C THR A 182 -8.24 11.89 6.37
N ALA A 183 -7.47 11.64 5.30
CA ALA A 183 -7.26 12.64 4.24
C ALA A 183 -8.60 13.08 3.62
N ALA A 184 -9.43 12.11 3.24
CA ALA A 184 -10.75 12.37 2.68
C ALA A 184 -11.66 13.12 3.65
N ALA A 185 -11.68 12.75 4.94
CA ALA A 185 -12.50 13.40 5.96
C ALA A 185 -12.07 14.88 6.19
N ARG A 186 -10.77 15.16 6.21
CA ARG A 186 -10.24 16.53 6.36
C ARG A 186 -10.63 17.43 5.18
N ILE A 187 -10.59 16.89 3.96
CA ILE A 187 -11.01 17.62 2.76
C ILE A 187 -12.53 17.87 2.78
N ARG A 188 -13.35 16.85 3.06
CA ARG A 188 -14.81 16.98 3.16
C ARG A 188 -15.26 17.99 4.22
N SER A 189 -14.57 18.01 5.36
CA SER A 189 -14.85 18.97 6.44
C SER A 189 -14.36 20.40 6.15
N GLY A 190 -13.53 20.58 5.10
CA GLY A 190 -12.92 21.87 4.77
C GLY A 190 -11.74 22.25 5.67
N GLN A 191 -11.17 21.30 6.42
CA GLN A 191 -9.93 21.50 7.19
C GLN A 191 -8.70 21.50 6.28
N SER A 192 -8.79 20.88 5.12
CA SER A 192 -7.76 20.86 4.10
C SER A 192 -8.40 21.03 2.73
N THR A 193 -7.66 21.62 1.79
CA THR A 193 -8.06 21.70 0.38
C THR A 193 -7.42 20.59 -0.44
N HIS A 194 -6.24 20.11 -0.02
CA HIS A 194 -5.47 19.09 -0.73
C HIS A 194 -4.53 18.35 0.24
N ALA A 195 -4.27 17.10 -0.05
CA ALA A 195 -3.44 16.22 0.78
C ALA A 195 -2.65 15.22 -0.07
N LEU A 196 -1.41 14.98 0.33
CA LEU A 196 -0.61 13.84 -0.12
C LEU A 196 -0.80 12.68 0.87
N VAL A 197 -1.30 11.55 0.40
CA VAL A 197 -1.57 10.39 1.25
C VAL A 197 -1.05 9.11 0.64
N GLY A 198 -0.40 8.27 1.43
CA GLY A 198 0.08 6.99 0.93
C GLY A 198 1.00 6.26 1.89
N ALA A 199 1.63 5.23 1.37
CA ALA A 199 2.54 4.36 2.08
C ALA A 199 3.53 3.66 1.14
N ALA A 200 4.56 3.07 1.74
CA ALA A 200 5.47 2.16 1.06
C ALA A 200 5.93 1.06 2.01
N PHE A 201 6.16 -0.11 1.47
CA PHE A 201 6.66 -1.27 2.17
C PHE A 201 7.72 -1.99 1.34
N GLN A 202 8.76 -2.47 1.99
CA GLN A 202 9.79 -3.32 1.38
C GLN A 202 9.85 -4.65 2.11
N THR A 203 9.71 -5.74 1.39
CA THR A 203 9.76 -7.10 1.94
C THR A 203 11.14 -7.74 1.88
N GLU A 204 12.03 -7.23 1.04
CA GLU A 204 13.31 -7.87 0.72
C GLU A 204 14.39 -7.64 1.79
N HIS A 205 13.99 -7.78 3.04
CA HIS A 205 14.86 -7.70 4.19
C HIS A 205 14.54 -8.87 5.16
N PRO A 206 15.55 -9.61 5.67
CA PRO A 206 15.31 -10.80 6.49
C PRO A 206 14.43 -10.58 7.71
N ASP A 207 14.56 -9.47 8.41
CA ASP A 207 13.77 -9.18 9.61
C ASP A 207 12.29 -8.87 9.27
N MET A 208 12.01 -8.27 8.11
CA MET A 208 10.63 -8.08 7.64
C MET A 208 9.94 -9.42 7.38
N LEU A 209 10.65 -10.37 6.79
CA LEU A 209 10.14 -11.73 6.61
C LEU A 209 10.08 -12.50 7.91
N LEU A 210 11.06 -12.31 8.82
CA LEU A 210 11.14 -13.02 10.10
C LEU A 210 9.89 -12.81 10.95
N ALA A 211 9.35 -11.59 11.00
CA ALA A 211 8.12 -11.30 11.73
C ALA A 211 6.95 -12.17 11.22
N HIS A 212 6.81 -12.27 9.91
CA HIS A 212 5.78 -13.13 9.29
C HIS A 212 6.07 -14.63 9.43
N VAL A 213 7.36 -15.04 9.43
CA VAL A 213 7.77 -16.43 9.68
C VAL A 213 7.40 -16.87 11.09
N LEU A 214 7.70 -16.03 12.10
CA LEU A 214 7.36 -16.29 13.49
C LEU A 214 5.85 -16.38 13.73
N GLY A 215 5.07 -15.56 13.04
CA GLY A 215 3.61 -15.62 13.04
C GLY A 215 3.02 -16.76 12.20
N ARG A 216 3.86 -17.51 11.46
CA ARG A 216 3.42 -18.56 10.50
C ARG A 216 2.49 -18.04 9.40
N HIS A 217 2.65 -16.78 9.00
CA HIS A 217 1.76 -16.14 8.05
C HIS A 217 2.15 -16.42 6.59
N LEU A 218 3.44 -16.73 6.32
CA LEU A 218 3.92 -16.88 4.95
C LEU A 218 3.48 -18.17 4.29
N GLN A 219 3.18 -18.08 3.00
CA GLN A 219 3.00 -19.20 2.10
C GLN A 219 4.36 -19.79 1.72
N ARG A 220 4.44 -21.11 1.63
CA ARG A 220 5.60 -21.87 1.17
C ARG A 220 5.29 -22.52 -0.18
N GLY A 221 6.35 -23.02 -0.84
CA GLY A 221 6.20 -23.75 -2.09
C GLY A 221 5.99 -22.85 -3.31
N PRO A 222 5.53 -23.41 -4.43
CA PRO A 222 5.33 -22.68 -5.67
C PRO A 222 4.33 -21.52 -5.49
N TRP A 223 4.55 -20.45 -6.22
CA TRP A 223 3.63 -19.32 -6.24
C TRP A 223 2.23 -19.75 -6.73
N GLN A 224 1.21 -19.23 -6.05
CA GLN A 224 -0.21 -19.40 -6.39
C GLN A 224 -0.94 -18.06 -6.32
N PRO A 225 -1.98 -17.84 -7.16
CA PRO A 225 -2.85 -16.68 -7.06
C PRO A 225 -3.48 -16.59 -5.66
N VAL A 226 -3.83 -15.36 -5.26
CA VAL A 226 -4.28 -15.09 -3.88
C VAL A 226 -5.52 -15.91 -3.48
N TRP A 227 -6.40 -16.20 -4.42
CA TRP A 227 -7.64 -16.94 -4.16
C TRP A 227 -7.47 -18.48 -4.09
N ASP A 228 -6.34 -19.01 -4.57
CA ASP A 228 -6.11 -20.45 -4.76
C ASP A 228 -4.98 -20.99 -3.87
N ARG A 229 -4.48 -20.19 -2.90
CA ARG A 229 -3.40 -20.59 -2.01
C ARG A 229 -3.81 -21.75 -1.10
N ASP A 230 -2.98 -22.80 -1.06
CA ASP A 230 -3.23 -24.01 -0.29
C ASP A 230 -2.87 -23.82 1.20
N PRO A 231 -3.83 -23.98 2.13
CA PRO A 231 -3.58 -23.90 3.57
C PRO A 231 -2.56 -24.93 4.09
N ALA A 232 -2.37 -26.04 3.40
CA ALA A 232 -1.36 -27.04 3.78
C ALA A 232 0.08 -26.52 3.59
N GLN A 233 0.26 -25.43 2.83
CA GLN A 233 1.56 -24.85 2.52
C GLN A 233 1.92 -23.61 3.33
N GLY A 234 1.14 -23.24 4.33
CA GLY A 234 1.46 -22.12 5.24
C GLY A 234 0.30 -21.18 5.51
N GLY A 235 0.59 -19.94 5.91
CA GLY A 235 -0.41 -18.97 6.33
C GLY A 235 -1.05 -18.16 5.19
N GLY A 236 -0.60 -18.35 3.96
CA GLY A 236 -1.19 -17.77 2.77
C GLY A 236 -0.61 -16.42 2.32
N LEU A 237 0.19 -15.72 3.13
CA LEU A 237 0.81 -14.47 2.71
C LEU A 237 1.98 -14.73 1.75
N VAL A 238 1.97 -14.02 0.63
CA VAL A 238 3.12 -13.83 -0.26
C VAL A 238 3.38 -12.33 -0.31
N THR A 239 4.49 -11.90 0.28
CA THR A 239 4.79 -10.49 0.45
C THR A 239 5.39 -9.86 -0.81
N GLY A 240 5.29 -8.54 -0.91
CA GLY A 240 5.86 -7.78 -2.01
C GLY A 240 6.46 -6.45 -1.55
N SER A 241 7.34 -5.89 -2.38
CA SER A 241 7.87 -4.55 -2.21
C SER A 241 7.14 -3.58 -3.12
N GLY A 242 6.71 -2.44 -2.57
CA GLY A 242 6.02 -1.42 -3.35
C GLY A 242 5.51 -0.25 -2.53
N GLY A 243 4.95 0.71 -3.22
CA GLY A 243 4.35 1.88 -2.60
C GLY A 243 3.27 2.50 -3.48
N ALA A 244 2.35 3.18 -2.83
CA ALA A 244 1.31 3.96 -3.49
C ALA A 244 1.09 5.27 -2.75
N PHE A 245 1.13 6.38 -3.47
CA PHE A 245 0.75 7.69 -2.99
C PHE A 245 -0.30 8.32 -3.90
N LEU A 246 -1.24 9.03 -3.29
CA LEU A 246 -2.32 9.73 -3.94
C LEU A 246 -2.25 11.21 -3.58
N VAL A 247 -2.50 12.08 -4.55
CA VAL A 247 -2.86 13.47 -4.28
C VAL A 247 -4.38 13.54 -4.30
N LEU A 248 -4.96 13.85 -3.14
CA LEU A 248 -6.39 14.07 -2.96
C LEU A 248 -6.67 15.57 -2.85
N GLU A 249 -7.71 16.04 -3.53
CA GLU A 249 -8.10 17.45 -3.50
C GLU A 249 -9.62 17.57 -3.31
N SER A 250 -10.06 18.72 -2.75
CA SER A 250 -11.45 19.10 -2.93
C SER A 250 -11.71 19.40 -4.40
N ARG A 251 -12.89 19.06 -4.89
CA ARG A 251 -13.26 19.31 -6.29
C ARG A 251 -13.05 20.77 -6.66
N GLU A 252 -13.50 21.69 -5.83
CA GLU A 252 -13.33 23.13 -6.05
C GLU A 252 -11.87 23.54 -6.22
N HIS A 253 -10.96 23.00 -5.39
CA HIS A 253 -9.54 23.29 -5.48
C HIS A 253 -8.94 22.74 -6.77
N ALA A 254 -9.26 21.49 -7.13
CA ALA A 254 -8.79 20.85 -8.34
C ALA A 254 -9.27 21.58 -9.61
N GLU A 255 -10.55 21.92 -9.68
CA GLU A 255 -11.14 22.67 -10.81
C GLU A 255 -10.55 24.07 -10.93
N LYS A 256 -10.38 24.79 -9.82
CA LYS A 256 -9.80 26.15 -9.81
C LYS A 256 -8.38 26.20 -10.37
N ARG A 257 -7.55 25.17 -10.12
CA ARG A 257 -6.20 25.08 -10.68
C ARG A 257 -6.12 24.36 -12.03
N GLY A 258 -7.24 23.91 -12.59
CA GLY A 258 -7.28 23.17 -13.86
C GLY A 258 -6.65 21.76 -13.77
N ALA A 259 -6.72 21.12 -12.61
CA ALA A 259 -6.14 19.80 -12.41
C ALA A 259 -6.81 18.73 -13.25
N ARG A 260 -6.01 17.77 -13.72
CA ARG A 260 -6.56 16.50 -14.24
C ARG A 260 -7.19 15.72 -13.08
N ILE A 261 -8.41 15.28 -13.23
CA ILE A 261 -9.09 14.42 -12.26
C ILE A 261 -9.14 12.99 -12.80
N TYR A 262 -8.66 12.03 -12.02
CA TYR A 262 -8.76 10.60 -12.33
C TYR A 262 -10.14 10.07 -12.00
N ALA A 263 -10.57 10.30 -10.78
CA ALA A 263 -11.81 9.79 -10.21
C ALA A 263 -12.14 10.59 -8.96
N TRP A 264 -13.31 10.34 -8.35
CA TRP A 264 -13.62 10.83 -7.02
C TRP A 264 -13.93 9.67 -6.07
N ILE A 265 -13.66 9.87 -4.78
CA ILE A 265 -13.94 8.92 -3.73
C ILE A 265 -15.32 9.24 -3.16
N GLU A 266 -16.31 8.41 -3.50
CA GLU A 266 -17.68 8.62 -3.02
C GLU A 266 -17.77 8.48 -1.51
N ASP A 267 -17.28 7.36 -0.99
CA ASP A 267 -17.25 7.10 0.44
C ASP A 267 -16.17 6.08 0.78
N ILE A 268 -15.75 6.09 2.05
CA ILE A 268 -14.81 5.13 2.63
C ILE A 268 -15.46 4.59 3.91
N LEU A 269 -15.39 3.29 4.08
CA LEU A 269 -15.79 2.61 5.30
C LEU A 269 -14.63 1.80 5.85
N SER A 270 -14.41 1.88 7.13
CA SER A 270 -13.43 1.09 7.86
C SER A 270 -14.06 0.43 9.08
N ASP A 271 -13.52 -0.71 9.49
CA ASP A 271 -13.93 -1.38 10.72
C ASP A 271 -12.78 -2.24 11.28
N ARG A 272 -13.00 -2.74 12.48
CA ARG A 272 -12.15 -3.70 13.16
C ARG A 272 -12.99 -4.79 13.80
N VAL A 273 -13.44 -5.73 13.00
CA VAL A 273 -14.30 -6.80 13.46
C VAL A 273 -13.48 -7.94 14.10
N ARG A 274 -14.07 -8.59 15.11
CA ARG A 274 -13.49 -9.83 15.65
C ARG A 274 -13.59 -10.93 14.60
N ARG A 275 -12.48 -11.64 14.34
CA ARG A 275 -12.39 -12.72 13.33
C ARG A 275 -13.17 -13.99 13.71
N ALA A 276 -13.53 -14.17 14.99
CA ALA A 276 -14.30 -15.32 15.45
C ALA A 276 -15.71 -15.35 14.84
N ASP A 277 -16.25 -16.56 14.63
CA ASP A 277 -17.66 -16.84 14.33
C ASP A 277 -18.21 -16.28 13.00
N GLY A 278 -17.37 -16.10 11.99
CA GLY A 278 -17.82 -15.64 10.65
C GLY A 278 -18.26 -14.17 10.60
N GLY A 279 -18.02 -13.40 11.66
CA GLY A 279 -18.39 -11.98 11.76
C GLY A 279 -17.76 -11.12 10.65
N LEU A 280 -16.58 -11.49 10.17
CA LEU A 280 -15.90 -10.78 9.09
C LEU A 280 -16.70 -10.82 7.77
N GLU A 281 -17.13 -12.00 7.31
CA GLU A 281 -17.91 -12.13 6.07
C GLU A 281 -19.19 -11.28 6.13
N THR A 282 -19.93 -11.37 7.23
CA THR A 282 -21.15 -10.59 7.44
C THR A 282 -20.86 -9.10 7.36
N ARG A 283 -19.81 -8.63 8.05
CA ARG A 283 -19.44 -7.22 8.08
C ARG A 283 -18.99 -6.69 6.73
N LEU A 284 -18.18 -7.44 6.01
CA LEU A 284 -17.74 -7.06 4.65
C LEU A 284 -18.95 -6.95 3.69
N ARG A 285 -19.92 -7.86 3.80
CA ARG A 285 -21.16 -7.82 3.03
C ARG A 285 -22.01 -6.59 3.34
N GLU A 286 -22.11 -6.19 4.61
CA GLU A 286 -22.80 -4.96 5.04
C GLU A 286 -22.11 -3.70 4.53
N MET A 287 -20.77 -3.61 4.66
CA MET A 287 -19.98 -2.48 4.17
C MET A 287 -20.13 -2.32 2.65
N ALA A 288 -19.96 -3.41 1.90
CA ALA A 288 -20.13 -3.41 0.46
C ALA A 288 -21.55 -3.02 0.03
N ALA A 289 -22.58 -3.49 0.75
CA ALA A 289 -23.97 -3.13 0.48
C ALA A 289 -24.24 -1.64 0.72
N LYS A 290 -23.67 -1.06 1.77
CA LYS A 290 -23.79 0.36 2.09
C LYS A 290 -23.14 1.24 1.02
N LEU A 291 -21.95 0.87 0.52
CA LEU A 291 -21.22 1.62 -0.49
C LEU A 291 -21.83 1.50 -1.90
N SER A 292 -22.21 0.28 -2.30
CA SER A 292 -22.56 0.01 -3.69
C SER A 292 -24.07 0.06 -4.00
N GLY A 293 -24.95 0.25 -3.00
CA GLY A 293 -26.40 0.16 -3.25
C GLY A 293 -26.82 -1.25 -3.69
N LYS A 294 -27.99 -1.38 -4.35
CA LYS A 294 -28.59 -2.69 -4.68
C LYS A 294 -28.46 -3.11 -6.15
N ASN A 295 -27.96 -2.29 -7.06
CA ASN A 295 -28.09 -2.49 -8.50
C ASN A 295 -26.80 -2.97 -9.19
N GLY A 296 -26.90 -4.06 -9.95
CA GLY A 296 -25.94 -4.55 -10.92
C GLY A 296 -24.64 -5.14 -10.34
N LYS A 297 -23.98 -6.00 -11.11
CA LYS A 297 -22.62 -6.49 -10.80
C LYS A 297 -21.61 -5.38 -11.08
N ARG A 298 -20.63 -5.18 -10.21
CA ARG A 298 -19.58 -4.15 -10.34
C ARG A 298 -18.20 -4.78 -10.33
N LEU A 299 -17.22 -4.01 -10.74
CA LEU A 299 -15.81 -4.38 -10.57
C LEU A 299 -15.37 -4.07 -9.13
N ALA A 300 -14.60 -4.99 -8.54
CA ALA A 300 -13.88 -4.73 -7.31
C ALA A 300 -12.40 -5.06 -7.47
N VAL A 301 -11.56 -4.17 -6.98
CA VAL A 301 -10.11 -4.32 -6.89
C VAL A 301 -9.79 -4.64 -5.45
N SER A 302 -9.46 -5.90 -5.20
CA SER A 302 -9.20 -6.42 -3.86
C SER A 302 -7.69 -6.47 -3.59
N ALA A 303 -7.30 -5.87 -2.48
CA ALA A 303 -5.99 -6.03 -1.89
C ALA A 303 -6.05 -7.08 -0.74
N ALA A 304 -6.68 -8.22 -1.01
CA ALA A 304 -6.73 -9.35 -0.08
C ALA A 304 -5.33 -9.71 0.42
N SER A 305 -5.17 -9.89 1.74
CA SER A 305 -3.86 -10.15 2.34
C SER A 305 -3.24 -11.50 1.90
N GLY A 306 -4.09 -12.47 1.59
CA GLY A 306 -3.71 -13.86 1.34
C GLY A 306 -3.86 -14.74 2.58
N ALA A 307 -4.05 -14.18 3.78
CA ALA A 307 -4.38 -14.97 4.97
C ALA A 307 -5.69 -15.73 4.74
N HIS A 308 -5.67 -17.05 4.86
CA HIS A 308 -6.71 -17.93 4.35
C HIS A 308 -8.13 -17.57 4.80
N GLU A 309 -8.35 -17.41 6.10
CA GLU A 309 -9.68 -17.09 6.64
C GLU A 309 -10.18 -15.71 6.18
N ALA A 310 -9.32 -14.70 6.23
CA ALA A 310 -9.68 -13.34 5.84
C ALA A 310 -9.95 -13.25 4.34
N THR A 311 -9.12 -13.90 3.51
CA THR A 311 -9.24 -13.93 2.06
C THR A 311 -10.47 -14.71 1.60
N ALA A 312 -10.76 -15.85 2.22
CA ALA A 312 -11.96 -16.62 1.93
C ALA A 312 -13.24 -15.87 2.33
N ALA A 313 -13.24 -15.21 3.49
CA ALA A 313 -14.37 -14.39 3.94
C ALA A 313 -14.63 -13.20 3.01
N GLU A 314 -13.58 -12.54 2.52
CA GLU A 314 -13.69 -11.44 1.55
C GLU A 314 -14.26 -11.93 0.22
N LYS A 315 -13.69 -13.01 -0.34
CA LYS A 315 -14.20 -13.60 -1.59
C LYS A 315 -15.68 -13.93 -1.47
N LYS A 316 -16.06 -14.67 -0.45
CA LYS A 316 -17.45 -15.09 -0.20
C LYS A 316 -18.41 -13.93 0.05
N ALA A 317 -17.93 -12.85 0.68
CA ALA A 317 -18.77 -11.67 0.93
C ALA A 317 -19.07 -10.88 -0.37
N LEU A 318 -18.16 -10.91 -1.35
CA LEU A 318 -18.18 -9.99 -2.47
C LEU A 318 -18.49 -10.64 -3.83
N GLU A 319 -18.16 -11.93 -4.07
CA GLU A 319 -18.21 -12.57 -5.39
C GLU A 319 -19.58 -12.59 -6.07
N ASP A 320 -20.66 -12.62 -5.28
CA ASP A 320 -22.04 -12.58 -5.81
C ASP A 320 -22.35 -11.23 -6.49
N ARG A 321 -21.76 -10.16 -6.03
CA ARG A 321 -22.09 -8.77 -6.40
C ARG A 321 -20.98 -8.07 -7.20
N PHE A 322 -19.76 -8.61 -7.12
CA PHE A 322 -18.58 -8.01 -7.74
C PHE A 322 -17.82 -9.02 -8.60
N ALA A 323 -17.25 -8.54 -9.68
CA ALA A 323 -16.17 -9.21 -10.37
C ALA A 323 -14.87 -8.80 -9.67
N LEU A 324 -14.30 -9.71 -8.90
CA LEU A 324 -13.10 -9.46 -8.09
C LEU A 324 -11.84 -9.46 -8.95
N ARG A 325 -10.85 -8.65 -8.55
CA ARG A 325 -9.48 -8.65 -9.06
C ARG A 325 -8.53 -8.66 -7.87
N GLY A 326 -7.88 -9.79 -7.62
CA GLY A 326 -6.96 -9.97 -6.51
C GLY A 326 -5.58 -9.38 -6.81
N LEU A 327 -5.36 -8.11 -6.48
CA LEU A 327 -4.10 -7.40 -6.74
C LEU A 327 -2.88 -8.11 -6.19
N THR A 328 -3.02 -8.72 -5.03
CA THR A 328 -1.95 -9.44 -4.33
C THR A 328 -1.40 -10.63 -5.13
N SER A 329 -2.17 -11.16 -6.09
CA SER A 329 -1.67 -12.13 -7.06
C SER A 329 -0.56 -11.56 -7.95
N LEU A 330 -0.59 -10.25 -8.24
CA LEU A 330 0.36 -9.61 -9.15
C LEU A 330 1.47 -8.83 -8.44
N THR A 331 1.19 -8.28 -7.25
CA THR A 331 2.10 -7.37 -6.55
C THR A 331 2.62 -7.90 -5.22
N GLY A 332 2.06 -9.01 -4.74
CA GLY A 332 2.29 -9.46 -3.37
C GLY A 332 1.57 -8.56 -2.35
N HIS A 333 1.66 -8.95 -1.08
CA HIS A 333 1.11 -8.18 0.03
C HIS A 333 2.02 -6.99 0.36
N LEU A 334 1.51 -5.78 0.23
CA LEU A 334 2.23 -4.50 0.38
C LEU A 334 1.99 -3.81 1.74
N LYS A 335 1.47 -4.54 2.72
CA LYS A 335 1.22 -4.04 4.08
C LYS A 335 0.44 -2.72 4.11
N GLU A 336 1.03 -1.66 4.68
CA GLU A 336 0.40 -0.32 4.78
C GLU A 336 0.03 0.27 3.41
N ALA A 337 0.73 -0.11 2.35
CA ALA A 337 0.46 0.38 1.00
C ALA A 337 -0.71 -0.32 0.28
N GLN A 338 -1.25 -1.42 0.82
CA GLN A 338 -2.31 -2.21 0.20
C GLN A 338 -3.53 -1.36 -0.21
N PHE A 339 -4.09 -0.60 0.72
CA PHE A 339 -5.30 0.16 0.46
C PHE A 339 -5.09 1.36 -0.48
N PRO A 340 -4.07 2.22 -0.28
CA PRO A 340 -3.75 3.27 -1.25
C PRO A 340 -3.51 2.72 -2.66
N PHE A 341 -2.87 1.55 -2.77
CA PHE A 341 -2.64 0.88 -4.06
C PHE A 341 -3.95 0.42 -4.72
N ALA A 342 -4.85 -0.20 -3.95
CA ALA A 342 -6.17 -0.61 -4.45
C ALA A 342 -7.01 0.59 -4.91
N VAL A 343 -6.99 1.70 -4.16
CA VAL A 343 -7.68 2.96 -4.54
C VAL A 343 -7.09 3.53 -5.83
N ALA A 344 -5.76 3.53 -5.98
CA ALA A 344 -5.11 3.95 -7.22
C ALA A 344 -5.54 3.12 -8.43
N MET A 345 -5.53 1.79 -8.29
CA MET A 345 -5.94 0.89 -9.36
C MET A 345 -7.43 1.04 -9.70
N ALA A 346 -8.29 1.24 -8.70
CA ALA A 346 -9.70 1.55 -8.94
C ALA A 346 -9.87 2.85 -9.72
N ALA A 347 -9.11 3.89 -9.37
CA ALA A 347 -9.13 5.18 -10.08
C ALA A 347 -8.67 5.06 -11.54
N LEU A 348 -7.63 4.26 -11.81
CA LEU A 348 -7.16 4.01 -13.18
C LEU A 348 -8.24 3.27 -14.02
N ALA A 349 -8.88 2.24 -13.47
CA ALA A 349 -9.94 1.51 -14.16
C ALA A 349 -11.12 2.44 -14.54
N VAL A 350 -11.54 3.30 -13.62
CA VAL A 350 -12.58 4.31 -13.83
C VAL A 350 -12.14 5.34 -14.87
N LYS A 351 -10.92 5.85 -14.78
CA LYS A 351 -10.37 6.86 -15.71
C LYS A 351 -10.31 6.35 -17.14
N HIS A 352 -9.85 5.11 -17.32
CA HIS A 352 -9.76 4.49 -18.64
C HIS A 352 -11.08 3.88 -19.13
N ARG A 353 -12.11 3.86 -18.28
CA ARG A 353 -13.40 3.21 -18.57
C ARG A 353 -13.24 1.76 -19.05
N LYS A 354 -12.27 1.08 -18.49
CA LYS A 354 -11.92 -0.29 -18.88
C LYS A 354 -11.63 -1.13 -17.65
N ALA A 355 -12.23 -2.29 -17.58
CA ALA A 355 -11.99 -3.26 -16.52
C ALA A 355 -10.67 -4.00 -16.75
N TYR A 356 -10.02 -4.37 -15.66
CA TYR A 356 -8.94 -5.35 -15.71
C TYR A 356 -9.51 -6.71 -16.12
N PRO A 357 -8.81 -7.48 -16.95
CA PRO A 357 -9.16 -8.88 -17.18
C PRO A 357 -9.03 -9.67 -15.87
N PRO A 358 -9.57 -10.88 -15.79
CA PRO A 358 -9.26 -11.78 -14.69
C PRO A 358 -7.73 -11.97 -14.53
N PHE A 359 -7.25 -11.91 -13.30
CA PHE A 359 -5.83 -12.14 -12.99
C PHE A 359 -5.49 -13.62 -12.84
N ASP A 360 -6.53 -14.44 -12.64
CA ASP A 360 -6.45 -15.90 -12.61
C ASP A 360 -7.77 -16.52 -13.07
N GLY A 361 -7.76 -17.88 -13.17
CA GLY A 361 -8.91 -18.63 -13.66
C GLY A 361 -10.12 -18.70 -12.73
N SER A 362 -9.99 -18.26 -11.46
CA SER A 362 -11.08 -18.24 -10.48
C SER A 362 -11.89 -16.94 -10.52
N GLU A 363 -11.40 -15.92 -11.20
CA GLU A 363 -12.02 -14.59 -11.28
C GLU A 363 -13.04 -14.48 -12.43
N ALA A 364 -14.20 -13.94 -12.14
CA ALA A 364 -15.26 -13.75 -13.15
C ALA A 364 -14.93 -12.61 -14.11
N ALA A 365 -15.25 -12.79 -15.39
CA ALA A 365 -15.16 -11.71 -16.38
C ALA A 365 -16.11 -10.54 -16.02
N PHE A 366 -15.70 -9.33 -16.38
CA PHE A 366 -16.52 -8.12 -16.29
C PHE A 366 -16.48 -7.40 -17.64
N PRO A 367 -17.53 -7.53 -18.45
CA PRO A 367 -17.54 -7.02 -19.83
C PRO A 367 -17.90 -5.54 -19.93
N ASP A 368 -18.45 -4.93 -18.86
CA ASP A 368 -18.97 -3.58 -18.88
C ASP A 368 -17.87 -2.53 -18.61
N GLU A 369 -18.15 -1.27 -18.98
CA GLU A 369 -17.32 -0.13 -18.61
C GLU A 369 -17.51 0.17 -17.09
N PRO A 370 -16.44 0.16 -16.27
CA PRO A 370 -16.56 0.46 -14.86
C PRO A 370 -16.76 1.96 -14.62
N ARG A 371 -17.97 2.36 -14.25
CA ARG A 371 -18.27 3.74 -13.80
C ARG A 371 -17.94 3.96 -12.32
N SER A 372 -17.96 2.90 -11.56
CA SER A 372 -17.53 2.86 -10.17
C SER A 372 -16.87 1.53 -9.87
N VAL A 373 -15.82 1.56 -9.06
CA VAL A 373 -15.03 0.40 -8.67
C VAL A 373 -14.90 0.38 -7.15
N LEU A 374 -15.14 -0.76 -6.56
CA LEU A 374 -14.90 -0.97 -5.13
C LEU A 374 -13.41 -1.30 -4.93
N ALA A 375 -12.71 -0.52 -4.13
CA ALA A 375 -11.37 -0.86 -3.64
C ALA A 375 -11.50 -1.45 -2.23
N THR A 376 -10.82 -2.55 -1.95
CA THR A 376 -10.85 -3.20 -0.64
C THR A 376 -9.44 -3.48 -0.12
N ALA A 377 -9.29 -3.47 1.21
CA ALA A 377 -8.16 -4.07 1.91
C ALA A 377 -8.70 -4.77 3.16
N VAL A 378 -8.47 -6.05 3.25
CA VAL A 378 -8.83 -6.88 4.41
C VAL A 378 -7.55 -7.40 5.02
N GLY A 379 -7.24 -6.92 6.22
CA GLY A 379 -6.01 -7.24 6.92
C GLY A 379 -5.95 -8.73 7.30
N SER A 380 -4.73 -9.20 7.49
CA SER A 380 -4.47 -10.60 7.83
C SER A 380 -5.10 -11.01 9.16
N GLU A 381 -5.01 -10.16 10.18
CA GLU A 381 -5.50 -10.46 11.53
C GLU A 381 -6.69 -9.58 11.95
N HIS A 382 -6.68 -8.33 11.54
CA HIS A 382 -7.72 -7.36 11.88
C HIS A 382 -7.67 -6.18 10.92
N PHE A 383 -8.65 -5.31 11.01
CA PHE A 383 -8.95 -4.19 10.14
C PHE A 383 -9.44 -4.58 8.75
N GLU A 384 -10.46 -3.93 8.35
CA GLU A 384 -11.01 -3.96 7.01
C GLU A 384 -11.35 -2.55 6.56
N GLY A 385 -11.11 -2.29 5.28
CA GLY A 385 -11.42 -1.01 4.65
C GLY A 385 -11.96 -1.20 3.24
N MET A 386 -12.91 -0.35 2.87
CA MET A 386 -13.48 -0.30 1.53
C MET A 386 -13.67 1.15 1.09
N ALA A 387 -13.40 1.43 -0.16
CA ALA A 387 -13.71 2.71 -0.80
C ALA A 387 -14.47 2.50 -2.10
N LEU A 388 -15.50 3.29 -2.35
CA LEU A 388 -16.14 3.36 -3.66
C LEU A 388 -15.51 4.52 -4.45
N VAL A 389 -14.86 4.18 -5.53
CA VAL A 389 -14.18 5.11 -6.45
C VAL A 389 -14.98 5.22 -7.73
N SER A 390 -15.35 6.42 -8.13
CA SER A 390 -16.30 6.65 -9.23
C SER A 390 -15.81 7.70 -10.23
N ALA A 391 -16.39 7.67 -11.43
CA ALA A 391 -16.12 8.67 -12.45
C ALA A 391 -16.52 10.07 -11.97
N ALA A 392 -15.60 11.04 -12.17
CA ALA A 392 -15.77 12.43 -11.78
C ALA A 392 -16.66 13.23 -12.74
#